data_42df8d3ef0866c1670a3978f9ebc09b9
#
_entry.id   42df8d3ef0866c1670a3978f9ebc09b9
#
_cell.length_a   1.000
_cell.length_b   1.000
_cell.length_c   1.000
_cell.angle_alpha   90.00
_cell.angle_beta   90.00
_cell.angle_gamma   90.00
#
_symmetry.space_group_name_H-M   'P 1'
#
loop_
_entity.id
_entity.type
_entity.pdbx_description
1 polymer ?
#
loop_
_entity_poly.entity_id
_entity_poly.type
_entity_poly.pdbx_seq_one_letter_code
_entity_poly.pdbx_strand_id
1 'polypeptide(L)'
;LVSERSNMAKSKIMIDNEKTRVTRWSFEPGEDTGEHIHEYDYVVVPLMDGQLKIINHDGEISISELSEGVSYFRKKGVNHNVINNNDFPYSFVEIEFK
;
A
#
# COMPACT_ATOMS: atom_id res chain seq x y z
N LEU A 1 15.48 -18.14 -15.76
CA LEU A 1 14.10 -17.81 -15.80
C LEU A 1 13.66 -17.17 -14.49
N VAL A 2 13.21 -15.98 -14.57
CA VAL A 2 12.66 -15.30 -13.41
C VAL A 2 11.17 -15.53 -13.39
N SER A 3 10.68 -16.13 -12.34
CA SER A 3 9.25 -16.29 -12.21
C SER A 3 8.67 -14.93 -11.76
N GLU A 4 7.70 -14.47 -12.48
CA GLU A 4 6.95 -13.32 -12.05
C GLU A 4 6.08 -13.71 -10.87
N ARG A 5 5.97 -12.82 -9.94
CA ARG A 5 5.04 -13.01 -8.84
C ARG A 5 3.63 -12.79 -9.36
N SER A 6 2.86 -13.87 -9.44
CA SER A 6 1.47 -13.79 -9.91
C SER A 6 0.54 -13.16 -8.86
N ASN A 7 1.03 -12.97 -7.61
CA ASN A 7 0.25 -12.42 -6.49
C ASN A 7 0.63 -10.98 -6.16
N MET A 8 1.12 -10.24 -7.14
CA MET A 8 1.46 -8.82 -6.95
C MET A 8 0.22 -7.94 -7.09
N ALA A 9 0.09 -7.00 -6.17
CA ALA A 9 -0.87 -5.91 -6.29
C ALA A 9 -0.58 -5.07 -7.52
N LYS A 10 -1.58 -4.38 -8.02
CA LYS A 10 -1.46 -3.48 -9.18
C LYS A 10 -1.43 -2.04 -8.71
N SER A 11 -0.60 -1.24 -9.34
CA SER A 11 -0.51 0.18 -9.06
C SER A 11 -0.79 0.98 -10.31
N LYS A 12 -1.46 2.12 -10.13
CA LYS A 12 -1.72 3.06 -11.22
C LYS A 12 -1.35 4.45 -10.72
N ILE A 13 -0.38 5.07 -11.37
CA ILE A 13 0.00 6.45 -11.08
C ILE A 13 -1.05 7.36 -11.72
N MET A 14 -1.71 8.15 -10.91
CA MET A 14 -2.77 9.06 -11.37
C MET A 14 -2.27 10.49 -11.51
N ILE A 15 -1.34 10.91 -10.64
CA ILE A 15 -0.71 12.23 -10.68
C ILE A 15 0.76 12.04 -10.36
N ASP A 16 1.62 12.68 -11.15
CA ASP A 16 3.06 12.69 -10.86
C ASP A 16 3.63 14.02 -11.34
N ASN A 17 3.96 14.88 -10.40
CA ASN A 17 4.54 16.19 -10.68
C ASN A 17 5.67 16.49 -9.71
N GLU A 18 6.16 17.74 -9.69
CA GLU A 18 7.31 18.13 -8.85
C GLU A 18 7.04 17.98 -7.34
N LYS A 19 5.78 18.06 -6.93
CA LYS A 19 5.42 18.12 -5.50
C LYS A 19 4.77 16.87 -4.98
N THR A 20 4.06 16.14 -5.85
CA THR A 20 3.24 15.01 -5.42
C THR A 20 3.28 13.87 -6.41
N ARG A 21 3.10 12.67 -5.87
CA ARG A 21 2.77 11.50 -6.69
C ARG A 21 1.59 10.81 -6.03
N VAL A 22 0.51 10.62 -6.80
CA VAL A 22 -0.71 9.97 -6.34
C VAL A 22 -0.87 8.65 -7.07
N THR A 23 -0.91 7.58 -6.31
CA THR A 23 -0.98 6.21 -6.86
C THR A 23 -2.18 5.47 -6.26
N ARG A 24 -2.96 4.83 -7.12
CA ARG A 24 -4.00 3.91 -6.66
C ARG A 24 -3.43 2.50 -6.64
N TRP A 25 -3.54 1.85 -5.49
CA TRP A 25 -3.16 0.46 -5.30
C TRP A 25 -4.41 -0.41 -5.27
N SER A 26 -4.37 -1.53 -5.97
CA SER A 26 -5.49 -2.48 -6.04
C SER A 26 -4.98 -3.90 -5.84
N PHE A 27 -5.66 -4.65 -4.99
CA PHE A 27 -5.25 -5.98 -4.53
C PHE A 27 -6.40 -6.95 -4.64
N GLU A 28 -6.17 -8.11 -5.25
CA GLU A 28 -7.03 -9.26 -5.04
C GLU A 28 -6.71 -9.84 -3.66
N PRO A 29 -7.60 -10.71 -3.10
CA PRO A 29 -7.32 -11.32 -1.80
C PRO A 29 -5.93 -11.97 -1.77
N GLY A 30 -5.14 -11.64 -0.74
CA GLY A 30 -3.81 -12.19 -0.54
C GLY A 30 -2.70 -11.57 -1.39
N GLU A 31 -3.03 -10.70 -2.33
CA GLU A 31 -1.99 -10.00 -3.09
C GLU A 31 -1.26 -8.98 -2.23
N ASP A 32 -0.01 -8.69 -2.59
CA ASP A 32 0.82 -7.78 -1.82
C ASP A 32 1.62 -6.84 -2.74
N THR A 33 2.15 -5.79 -2.13
CA THR A 33 2.97 -4.79 -2.85
C THR A 33 4.40 -5.27 -3.10
N GLY A 34 4.86 -6.31 -2.40
CA GLY A 34 6.28 -6.60 -2.27
C GLY A 34 6.91 -5.71 -1.20
N GLU A 35 8.06 -6.13 -0.71
CA GLU A 35 8.81 -5.31 0.25
C GLU A 35 9.35 -4.07 -0.44
N HIS A 36 9.15 -2.91 0.18
CA HIS A 36 9.58 -1.63 -0.40
C HIS A 36 9.87 -0.62 0.69
N ILE A 37 10.67 0.38 0.35
CA ILE A 37 11.02 1.49 1.22
C ILE A 37 10.37 2.75 0.65
N HIS A 38 9.68 3.50 1.52
CA HIS A 38 9.09 4.77 1.13
C HIS A 38 10.14 5.88 1.16
N GLU A 39 10.36 6.52 0.00
CA GLU A 39 11.32 7.62 -0.11
C GLU A 39 10.72 8.97 0.29
N TYR A 40 9.42 9.06 0.43
CA TYR A 40 8.72 10.31 0.75
C TYR A 40 7.75 10.10 1.90
N ASP A 41 7.42 11.19 2.59
CA ASP A 41 6.25 11.20 3.48
C ASP A 41 5.02 10.95 2.63
N TYR A 42 4.01 10.30 3.19
CA TYR A 42 2.82 9.98 2.40
C TYR A 42 1.57 9.87 3.26
N VAL A 43 0.43 10.05 2.58
CA VAL A 43 -0.91 9.85 3.14
C VAL A 43 -1.54 8.68 2.41
N VAL A 44 -2.23 7.83 3.16
CA VAL A 44 -3.04 6.74 2.59
C VAL A 44 -4.51 7.06 2.80
N VAL A 45 -5.29 6.95 1.72
CA VAL A 45 -6.73 7.12 1.76
C VAL A 45 -7.39 5.80 1.38
N PRO A 46 -7.92 5.06 2.36
CA PRO A 46 -8.65 3.83 2.06
C PRO A 46 -9.91 4.11 1.23
N LEU A 47 -10.18 3.28 0.24
CA LEU A 47 -11.37 3.42 -0.60
C LEU A 47 -12.53 2.56 -0.11
N MET A 48 -12.30 1.73 0.90
CA MET A 48 -13.31 0.88 1.50
C MET A 48 -12.83 0.42 2.88
N ASP A 49 -13.76 -0.10 3.70
CA ASP A 49 -13.38 -0.72 4.97
C ASP A 49 -12.66 -2.03 4.72
N GLY A 50 -11.70 -2.36 5.56
CA GLY A 50 -10.99 -3.63 5.46
C GLY A 50 -9.74 -3.65 6.29
N GLN A 51 -8.94 -4.70 6.08
CA GLN A 51 -7.70 -4.91 6.81
C GLN A 51 -6.52 -5.02 5.86
N LEU A 52 -5.38 -4.51 6.29
CA LEU A 52 -4.10 -4.78 5.64
C LEU A 52 -3.19 -5.50 6.63
N LYS A 53 -2.49 -6.50 6.15
CA LYS A 53 -1.41 -7.14 6.90
C LYS A 53 -0.12 -6.45 6.51
N ILE A 54 0.62 -5.99 7.50
CA ILE A 54 1.88 -5.28 7.30
C ILE A 54 3.01 -6.15 7.84
N ILE A 55 3.98 -6.43 7.00
CA ILE A 55 5.20 -7.13 7.43
C ILE A 55 6.34 -6.14 7.33
N ASN A 56 6.86 -5.74 8.48
CA ASN A 56 7.98 -4.83 8.55
C ASN A 56 9.29 -5.52 8.15
N HIS A 57 10.29 -4.73 7.80
CA HIS A 57 11.59 -5.23 7.36
C HIS A 57 12.22 -6.18 8.38
N ASP A 58 11.99 -5.97 9.66
CA ASP A 58 12.52 -6.83 10.73
C ASP A 58 11.69 -8.11 10.92
N GLY A 59 10.64 -8.32 10.12
CA GLY A 59 9.78 -9.48 10.20
C GLY A 59 8.58 -9.33 11.12
N GLU A 60 8.45 -8.21 11.81
CA GLU A 60 7.31 -7.97 12.67
C GLU A 60 6.03 -7.83 11.84
N ILE A 61 4.97 -8.51 12.26
CA ILE A 61 3.70 -8.53 11.56
C ILE A 61 2.65 -7.79 12.37
N SER A 62 1.90 -6.93 11.71
CA SER A 62 0.77 -6.24 12.32
C SER A 62 -0.43 -6.23 11.37
N ILE A 63 -1.62 -6.09 11.93
CA ILE A 63 -2.87 -5.98 11.17
C ILE A 63 -3.39 -4.57 11.38
N SER A 64 -3.63 -3.85 10.27
CA SER A 64 -4.20 -2.51 10.31
C SER A 64 -5.66 -2.56 9.90
N GLU A 65 -6.53 -2.06 10.74
CA GLU A 65 -7.94 -1.86 10.41
C GLU A 65 -8.08 -0.52 9.72
N LEU A 66 -8.74 -0.50 8.57
CA LEU A 66 -8.90 0.70 7.76
C LEU A 66 -10.38 0.97 7.52
N SER A 67 -10.72 2.25 7.54
CA SER A 67 -12.10 2.70 7.30
C SER A 67 -12.13 3.56 6.05
N GLU A 68 -13.16 3.39 5.24
CA GLU A 68 -13.33 4.15 4.00
C GLU A 68 -13.19 5.65 4.24
N GLY A 69 -12.32 6.30 3.47
CA GLY A 69 -12.12 7.74 3.52
C GLY A 69 -11.38 8.27 4.73
N VAL A 70 -11.04 7.43 5.71
CA VAL A 70 -10.30 7.86 6.89
C VAL A 70 -8.82 7.73 6.60
N SER A 71 -8.20 8.84 6.24
CA SER A 71 -6.79 8.88 5.84
C SER A 71 -5.86 8.83 7.04
N TYR A 72 -4.63 8.41 6.79
CA TYR A 72 -3.57 8.46 7.79
C TYR A 72 -2.24 8.83 7.13
N PHE A 73 -1.34 9.37 7.95
CA PHE A 73 -0.04 9.87 7.52
C PHE A 73 1.07 8.91 7.96
N ARG A 74 2.07 8.74 7.10
CA ARG A 74 3.28 7.99 7.40
C ARG A 74 4.50 8.77 6.94
N LYS A 75 5.59 8.66 7.69
CA LYS A 75 6.85 9.32 7.34
C LYS A 75 7.65 8.46 6.36
N LYS A 76 8.50 9.12 5.59
CA LYS A 76 9.49 8.45 4.74
C LYS A 76 10.35 7.52 5.58
N GLY A 77 10.90 6.50 4.95
CA GLY A 77 11.77 5.53 5.60
C GLY A 77 11.06 4.26 6.04
N VAL A 78 9.73 4.23 5.98
CA VAL A 78 8.98 3.00 6.26
C VAL A 78 9.41 1.93 5.25
N ASN A 79 9.79 0.75 5.78
CA ASN A 79 10.23 -0.38 4.98
C ASN A 79 9.35 -1.58 5.35
N HIS A 80 8.49 -1.98 4.42
CA HIS A 80 7.49 -2.98 4.72
C HIS A 80 6.94 -3.66 3.45
N ASN A 81 6.16 -4.72 3.66
CA ASN A 81 5.33 -5.33 2.65
C ASN A 81 3.87 -5.20 3.10
N VAL A 82 2.99 -4.82 2.20
CA VAL A 82 1.57 -4.60 2.48
C VAL A 82 0.74 -5.64 1.73
N ILE A 83 -0.10 -6.36 2.46
CA ILE A 83 -0.86 -7.49 1.94
C ILE A 83 -2.35 -7.26 2.19
N ASN A 84 -3.18 -7.55 1.18
CA ASN A 84 -4.64 -7.54 1.34
C ASN A 84 -5.04 -8.71 2.26
N ASN A 85 -5.46 -8.39 3.47
CA ASN A 85 -5.86 -9.36 4.49
C ASN A 85 -7.38 -9.53 4.54
N ASN A 86 -8.03 -9.42 3.39
CA ASN A 86 -9.48 -9.59 3.25
C ASN A 86 -9.77 -10.72 2.27
N ASP A 87 -11.00 -11.21 2.28
CA ASP A 87 -11.48 -12.20 1.32
C ASP A 87 -12.19 -11.53 0.12
N PHE A 88 -11.95 -10.25 -0.08
CA PHE A 88 -12.51 -9.45 -1.19
C PHE A 88 -11.43 -8.50 -1.72
N PRO A 89 -11.59 -7.99 -2.96
CA PRO A 89 -10.63 -7.02 -3.51
C PRO A 89 -10.59 -5.75 -2.67
N TYR A 90 -9.39 -5.21 -2.52
CA TYR A 90 -9.16 -4.01 -1.71
C TYR A 90 -8.39 -2.96 -2.49
N SER A 91 -8.70 -1.68 -2.25
CA SER A 91 -7.99 -0.57 -2.90
C SER A 91 -7.80 0.60 -1.94
N PHE A 92 -6.71 1.31 -2.14
CA PHE A 92 -6.47 2.59 -1.46
C PHE A 92 -5.69 3.51 -2.39
N VAL A 93 -5.71 4.79 -2.06
CA VAL A 93 -4.92 5.80 -2.76
C VAL A 93 -3.79 6.24 -1.85
N GLU A 94 -2.59 6.31 -2.41
CA GLU A 94 -1.39 6.76 -1.71
C GLU A 94 -0.97 8.10 -2.30
N ILE A 95 -0.78 9.09 -1.44
CA ILE A 95 -0.37 10.43 -1.85
C ILE A 95 1.01 10.68 -1.26
N GLU A 96 2.02 10.77 -2.11
CA GLU A 96 3.40 11.01 -1.70
C GLU A 96 3.74 12.49 -1.85
N PHE A 97 4.46 13.04 -0.89
CA PHE A 97 4.90 14.43 -0.88
C PHE A 97 6.40 14.50 -1.16
N LYS A 98 6.73 14.97 -2.34
CA LYS A 98 8.13 15.04 -2.79
C LYS A 98 8.89 16.22 -2.20
#